data_0bfd194c6186b9ad869a25f307c07a64
#
_entry.id   0bfd194c6186b9ad869a25f307c07a64
#
_cell.length_a   1.000
_cell.length_b   1.000
_cell.length_c   1.000
_cell.angle_alpha   90.00
_cell.angle_beta   90.00
_cell.angle_gamma   90.00
#
_symmetry.space_group_name_H-M   'P 1'
#
loop_
_entity.id
_entity.type
_entity.pdbx_description
1 polymer ?
#
loop_
_entity_poly.entity_id
_entity_poly.type
_entity_poly.pdbx_seq_one_letter_code
_entity_poly.pdbx_strand_id
1 'polypeptide(L)'
;MDTTTEIAIFSFSFLQLSISVLILWITSGQRKAGRADKGQERVDEVDQITFRANCLKYYLTSREIEILKLIGEGLPYKLIACQLSISEHTVNTHIKNMFAKVGVTNKMELVGRVAGK
;
A
#
# COMPACT_ATOMS: atom_id res chain seq x y z
N MET A 1 20.85 -46.62 -7.64
CA MET A 1 20.92 -45.22 -7.87
C MET A 1 19.67 -44.50 -7.58
N ASP A 2 19.85 -43.61 -6.88
CA ASP A 2 18.96 -43.13 -5.83
C ASP A 2 18.01 -42.06 -6.35
N THR A 3 16.77 -42.42 -6.46
CA THR A 3 15.67 -41.47 -6.69
C THR A 3 15.69 -40.30 -5.70
N THR A 4 16.26 -40.45 -4.52
CA THR A 4 16.48 -39.43 -3.52
C THR A 4 17.48 -38.36 -3.94
N THR A 5 18.57 -38.72 -4.64
CA THR A 5 19.55 -37.77 -5.16
C THR A 5 19.00 -36.95 -6.34
N GLU A 6 18.23 -37.59 -7.22
CA GLU A 6 17.55 -36.87 -8.32
C GLU A 6 16.50 -35.88 -7.81
N ILE A 7 15.69 -36.28 -6.85
CA ILE A 7 14.69 -35.40 -6.21
C ILE A 7 15.38 -34.24 -5.49
N ALA A 8 16.49 -34.47 -4.81
CA ALA A 8 17.28 -33.43 -4.15
C ALA A 8 17.86 -32.43 -5.16
N ILE A 9 18.37 -32.90 -6.30
CA ILE A 9 18.88 -32.03 -7.39
C ILE A 9 17.75 -31.22 -8.02
N PHE A 10 16.61 -31.80 -8.29
CA PHE A 10 15.44 -31.10 -8.82
C PHE A 10 14.89 -30.07 -7.83
N SER A 11 14.78 -30.41 -6.56
CA SER A 11 14.35 -29.51 -5.49
C SER A 11 15.31 -28.34 -5.32
N PHE A 12 16.60 -28.57 -5.36
CA PHE A 12 17.62 -27.52 -5.29
C PHE A 12 17.60 -26.60 -6.50
N SER A 13 17.44 -27.15 -7.71
CA SER A 13 17.32 -26.39 -8.95
C SER A 13 16.07 -25.52 -8.97
N PHE A 14 14.95 -26.04 -8.48
CA PHE A 14 13.69 -25.29 -8.37
C PHE A 14 13.80 -24.14 -7.35
N LEU A 15 14.44 -24.37 -6.22
CA LEU A 15 14.71 -23.35 -5.20
C LEU A 15 15.62 -22.24 -5.76
N GLN A 16 16.61 -22.58 -6.54
CA GLN A 16 17.55 -21.66 -7.20
C GLN A 16 16.81 -20.74 -8.19
N LEU A 17 15.92 -21.29 -9.01
CA LEU A 17 15.08 -20.53 -9.94
C LEU A 17 14.13 -19.57 -9.21
N SER A 18 13.53 -20.01 -8.12
CA SER A 18 12.66 -19.19 -7.29
C SER A 18 13.38 -17.99 -6.67
N ILE A 19 14.58 -18.22 -6.15
CA ILE A 19 15.45 -17.16 -5.60
C ILE A 19 15.89 -16.19 -6.70
N SER A 20 16.25 -16.67 -7.89
CA SER A 20 16.65 -15.84 -9.02
C SER A 20 15.50 -14.93 -9.49
N VAL A 21 14.29 -15.45 -9.58
CA VAL A 21 13.09 -14.67 -9.93
C VAL A 21 12.79 -13.63 -8.86
N LEU A 22 12.91 -13.99 -7.58
CA LEU A 22 12.72 -13.06 -6.46
C LEU A 22 13.74 -11.92 -6.48
N ILE A 23 15.03 -12.23 -6.69
CA ILE A 23 16.09 -11.24 -6.81
C ILE A 23 15.87 -10.34 -8.01
N LEU A 24 15.48 -10.91 -9.16
CA LEU A 24 15.16 -10.14 -10.36
C LEU A 24 13.97 -9.19 -10.14
N TRP A 25 12.95 -9.63 -9.41
CA TRP A 25 11.80 -8.82 -9.06
C TRP A 25 12.18 -7.68 -8.10
N ILE A 26 12.97 -7.95 -7.08
CA ILE A 26 13.49 -6.94 -6.14
C ILE A 26 14.38 -5.93 -6.86
N THR A 27 15.30 -6.38 -7.72
CA THR A 27 16.20 -5.49 -8.47
C THR A 27 15.48 -4.68 -9.54
N SER A 28 14.46 -5.19 -10.21
CA SER A 28 13.65 -4.40 -11.14
C SER A 28 12.76 -3.38 -10.45
N GLY A 29 12.32 -3.65 -9.22
CA GLY A 29 11.63 -2.66 -8.38
C GLY A 29 12.53 -1.51 -7.94
N GLN A 30 13.82 -1.76 -7.74
CA GLN A 30 14.79 -0.73 -7.32
C GLN A 30 15.31 0.14 -8.46
N ARG A 31 15.19 -0.28 -9.71
CA ARG A 31 15.63 0.53 -10.86
C ARG A 31 14.84 1.82 -11.05
N LYS A 32 13.63 1.90 -10.51
CA LYS A 32 12.85 3.15 -10.48
C LYS A 32 13.31 4.13 -9.39
N ALA A 33 14.01 3.66 -8.37
CA ALA A 33 14.53 4.50 -7.28
C ALA A 33 15.87 5.18 -7.61
N GLY A 34 16.60 4.73 -8.63
CA GLY A 34 17.96 5.22 -8.94
C GLY A 34 18.04 6.53 -9.71
N ARG A 35 16.92 7.17 -10.03
CA ARG A 35 16.87 8.40 -10.81
C ARG A 35 15.86 9.42 -10.31
N ALA A 36 15.48 9.33 -9.03
CA ALA A 36 14.70 10.39 -8.39
C ALA A 36 15.60 11.61 -8.22
N ASP A 37 15.25 12.68 -8.92
CA ASP A 37 15.78 14.01 -8.66
C ASP A 37 15.63 14.31 -7.17
N LYS A 38 16.68 14.79 -6.52
CA LYS A 38 16.69 15.12 -5.09
C LYS A 38 15.56 16.08 -4.67
N GLY A 39 14.98 16.77 -5.64
CA GLY A 39 13.81 17.61 -5.43
C GLY A 39 12.52 16.81 -5.23
N GLN A 40 12.34 15.73 -5.99
CA GLN A 40 11.15 14.88 -5.90
C GLN A 40 11.12 14.09 -4.58
N GLU A 41 12.26 13.56 -4.16
CA GLU A 41 12.40 12.83 -2.89
C GLU A 41 12.01 13.69 -1.66
N ARG A 42 12.36 14.98 -1.67
CA ARG A 42 11.97 15.91 -0.62
C ARG A 42 10.48 16.24 -0.62
N VAL A 43 9.87 16.37 -1.78
CA VAL A 43 8.43 16.63 -1.90
C VAL A 43 7.63 15.44 -1.38
N ASP A 44 8.03 14.24 -1.75
CA ASP A 44 7.36 13.01 -1.30
C ASP A 44 7.47 12.84 0.23
N GLU A 45 8.60 13.19 0.82
CA GLU A 45 8.82 13.16 2.27
C GLU A 45 7.94 14.18 3.01
N VAL A 46 7.85 15.40 2.52
CA VAL A 46 7.00 16.45 3.10
C VAL A 46 5.52 16.06 3.00
N ASP A 47 5.09 15.52 1.88
CA ASP A 47 3.72 15.04 1.69
C ASP A 47 3.38 13.90 2.67
N GLN A 48 4.30 12.99 2.93
CA GLN A 48 4.10 11.92 3.92
C GLN A 48 4.01 12.44 5.35
N ILE A 49 4.84 13.42 5.71
CA ILE A 49 4.81 14.03 7.04
C ILE A 49 3.48 14.77 7.24
N THR A 50 3.05 15.53 6.26
CA THR A 50 1.77 16.26 6.28
C THR A 50 0.59 15.30 6.41
N PHE A 51 0.60 14.22 5.63
CA PHE A 51 -0.41 13.18 5.70
C PHE A 51 -0.50 12.56 7.11
N ARG A 52 0.63 12.18 7.69
CA ARG A 52 0.67 11.61 9.06
C ARG A 52 0.17 12.60 10.10
N ALA A 53 0.60 13.86 10.03
CA ALA A 53 0.16 14.90 10.93
C ALA A 53 -1.37 15.11 10.86
N ASN A 54 -1.94 15.11 9.67
CA ASN A 54 -3.38 15.22 9.48
C ASN A 54 -4.14 13.99 9.98
N CYS A 55 -3.60 12.78 9.78
CA CYS A 55 -4.19 11.57 10.36
C CYS A 55 -4.27 11.65 11.90
N LEU A 56 -3.24 12.14 12.55
CA LEU A 56 -3.23 12.38 14.00
C LEU A 56 -4.22 13.48 14.41
N LYS A 57 -4.24 14.59 13.68
CA LYS A 57 -5.16 15.72 13.91
C LYS A 57 -6.62 15.30 13.92
N TYR A 58 -7.00 14.42 13.01
CA TYR A 58 -8.38 13.93 12.87
C TYR A 58 -8.66 12.64 13.63
N TYR A 59 -7.71 12.15 14.41
CA TYR A 59 -7.85 10.93 15.21
C TYR A 59 -8.23 9.70 14.39
N LEU A 60 -7.64 9.53 13.22
CA LEU A 60 -7.89 8.39 12.36
C LEU A 60 -7.25 7.12 12.95
N THR A 61 -8.00 6.02 12.95
CA THR A 61 -7.49 4.71 13.36
C THR A 61 -6.55 4.13 12.30
N SER A 62 -5.72 3.16 12.69
CA SER A 62 -4.81 2.47 11.75
C SER A 62 -5.56 1.89 10.55
N ARG A 63 -6.73 1.30 10.77
CA ARG A 63 -7.55 0.74 9.70
C ARG A 63 -8.13 1.82 8.78
N GLU A 64 -8.55 2.94 9.32
CA GLU A 64 -9.00 4.09 8.54
C GLU A 64 -7.86 4.66 7.68
N ILE A 65 -6.64 4.73 8.22
CA ILE A 65 -5.45 5.18 7.47
C ILE A 65 -5.13 4.21 6.32
N GLU A 66 -5.19 2.91 6.53
CA GLU A 66 -5.02 1.91 5.47
C GLU A 66 -6.03 2.08 4.34
N ILE A 67 -7.30 2.19 4.69
CA ILE A 67 -8.40 2.40 3.73
C ILE A 67 -8.19 3.72 2.98
N LEU A 68 -7.84 4.78 3.68
CA LEU A 68 -7.61 6.10 3.09
C LEU A 68 -6.46 6.10 2.06
N LYS A 69 -5.38 5.40 2.33
CA LYS A 69 -4.28 5.22 1.38
C LYS A 69 -4.74 4.53 0.10
N LEU A 70 -5.50 3.46 0.22
CA LEU A 70 -6.03 2.72 -0.92
C LEU A 70 -7.04 3.55 -1.73
N ILE A 71 -7.84 4.37 -1.07
CA ILE A 71 -8.72 5.36 -1.73
C ILE A 71 -7.88 6.38 -2.52
N GLY A 72 -6.81 6.87 -1.92
CA GLY A 72 -5.88 7.81 -2.57
C GLY A 72 -5.20 7.23 -3.81
N GLU A 73 -4.96 5.92 -3.82
CA GLU A 73 -4.46 5.18 -4.98
C GLU A 73 -5.52 4.97 -6.09
N GLY A 74 -6.77 5.33 -5.81
CA GLY A 74 -7.87 5.22 -6.77
C GLY A 74 -8.57 3.86 -6.79
N LEU A 75 -8.36 2.99 -5.80
CA LEU A 75 -9.01 1.69 -5.74
C LEU A 75 -10.52 1.83 -5.44
N PRO A 76 -11.38 1.08 -6.14
CA PRO A 76 -12.80 1.01 -5.79
C PRO A 76 -12.99 0.25 -4.47
N TYR A 77 -14.07 0.55 -3.75
CA TYR A 77 -14.34 -0.01 -2.42
C TYR A 77 -14.38 -1.54 -2.38
N LYS A 78 -14.88 -2.14 -3.46
CA LYS A 78 -14.90 -3.60 -3.61
C LYS A 78 -13.49 -4.21 -3.59
N LEU A 79 -12.52 -3.59 -4.26
CA LEU A 79 -11.14 -4.04 -4.26
C LEU A 79 -10.45 -3.77 -2.93
N ILE A 80 -10.75 -2.66 -2.29
CA ILE A 80 -10.26 -2.35 -0.93
C ILE A 80 -10.73 -3.42 0.06
N ALA A 81 -12.01 -3.77 0.02
CA ALA A 81 -12.58 -4.83 0.84
C ALA A 81 -11.87 -6.17 0.62
N CYS A 82 -11.66 -6.53 -0.63
CA CYS A 82 -10.95 -7.75 -1.02
C CYS A 82 -9.50 -7.76 -0.50
N GLN A 83 -8.78 -6.68 -0.69
CA GLN A 83 -7.37 -6.54 -0.29
C GLN A 83 -7.19 -6.58 1.23
N LEU A 84 -8.12 -6.02 1.98
CA LEU A 84 -8.09 -5.99 3.44
C LEU A 84 -8.82 -7.18 4.09
N SER A 85 -9.37 -8.09 3.31
CA SER A 85 -10.14 -9.25 3.78
C SER A 85 -11.31 -8.87 4.70
N ILE A 86 -12.03 -7.82 4.34
CA ILE A 86 -13.24 -7.35 5.03
C ILE A 86 -14.39 -7.18 4.03
N SER A 87 -15.60 -7.00 4.53
CA SER A 87 -16.75 -6.74 3.66
C SER A 87 -16.74 -5.31 3.11
N GLU A 88 -17.36 -5.11 1.95
CA GLU A 88 -17.55 -3.77 1.38
C GLU A 88 -18.38 -2.88 2.31
N HIS A 89 -19.34 -3.48 3.03
CA HIS A 89 -20.11 -2.77 4.05
C HIS A 89 -19.21 -2.23 5.17
N THR A 90 -18.23 -3.02 5.62
CA THR A 90 -17.24 -2.59 6.63
C THR A 90 -16.38 -1.45 6.12
N VAL A 91 -15.94 -1.50 4.85
CA VAL A 91 -15.21 -0.40 4.20
C VAL A 91 -16.06 0.88 4.22
N ASN A 92 -17.32 0.79 3.82
CA ASN A 92 -18.26 1.93 3.84
C ASN A 92 -18.44 2.51 5.24
N THR A 93 -18.50 1.67 6.26
CA THR A 93 -18.60 2.12 7.66
C THR A 93 -17.37 2.92 8.08
N HIS A 94 -16.17 2.44 7.77
CA HIS A 94 -14.94 3.18 8.05
C HIS A 94 -14.89 4.52 7.31
N ILE A 95 -15.33 4.55 6.06
CA ILE A 95 -15.38 5.79 5.26
C ILE A 95 -16.35 6.80 5.87
N LYS A 96 -17.54 6.38 6.28
CA LYS A 96 -18.49 7.25 6.97
C LYS A 96 -17.93 7.82 8.28
N ASN A 97 -17.20 6.99 9.03
CA ASN A 97 -16.54 7.43 10.25
C ASN A 97 -15.46 8.48 9.95
N MET A 98 -14.66 8.28 8.89
CA MET A 98 -13.68 9.27 8.44
C MET A 98 -14.34 10.59 8.00
N PHE A 99 -15.42 10.52 7.26
CA PHE A 99 -16.19 11.73 6.87
C PHE A 99 -16.62 12.54 8.08
N ALA A 100 -17.14 11.87 9.11
CA ALA A 100 -17.54 12.51 10.35
C ALA A 100 -16.36 13.12 11.11
N LYS A 101 -15.24 12.42 11.19
CA LYS A 101 -14.01 12.88 11.89
C LYS A 101 -13.35 14.06 11.19
N VAL A 102 -13.28 14.05 9.88
CA VAL A 102 -12.63 15.10 9.06
C VAL A 102 -13.58 16.26 8.76
N GLY A 103 -14.89 16.04 8.86
CA GLY A 103 -15.90 17.04 8.56
C GLY A 103 -16.11 17.27 7.06
N VAL A 104 -16.10 16.20 6.29
CA VAL A 104 -16.28 16.21 4.82
C VAL A 104 -17.45 15.33 4.41
N THR A 105 -17.94 15.50 3.19
CA THR A 105 -19.11 14.80 2.67
C THR A 105 -18.83 13.89 1.48
N ASN A 106 -17.65 13.97 0.89
CA ASN A 106 -17.28 13.17 -0.26
C ASN A 106 -15.82 12.69 -0.23
N LYS A 107 -15.54 11.68 -1.02
CA LYS A 107 -14.23 11.02 -1.11
C LYS A 107 -13.11 11.97 -1.55
N MET A 108 -13.35 12.80 -2.52
CA MET A 108 -12.34 13.72 -3.07
C MET A 108 -11.91 14.75 -2.04
N GLU A 109 -12.87 15.28 -1.30
CA GLU A 109 -12.63 16.23 -0.23
C GLU A 109 -11.88 15.58 0.94
N LEU A 110 -12.23 14.33 1.28
CA LEU A 110 -11.53 13.55 2.31
C LEU A 110 -10.05 13.40 1.96
N VAL A 111 -9.74 12.91 0.78
CA VAL A 111 -8.36 12.70 0.32
C VAL A 111 -7.61 14.04 0.27
N GLY A 112 -8.21 15.07 -0.27
CA GLY A 112 -7.60 16.39 -0.36
C GLY A 112 -7.25 16.98 1.01
N ARG A 113 -8.16 16.90 1.97
CA ARG A 113 -7.93 17.43 3.32
C ARG A 113 -6.85 16.71 4.09
N VAL A 114 -6.81 15.39 4.01
CA VAL A 114 -5.80 14.60 4.72
C VAL A 114 -4.45 14.69 4.03
N ALA A 115 -4.41 14.78 2.71
CA ALA A 115 -3.17 15.02 1.96
C ALA A 115 -2.65 16.46 2.06
N GLY A 116 -3.42 17.39 2.62
CA GLY A 116 -2.99 18.79 2.77
C GLY A 116 -3.07 19.61 1.47
N LYS A 117 -3.93 19.19 0.56
CA LYS A 117 -4.14 19.88 -0.73
C LYS A 117 -5.46 20.62 -0.80
#